data_47a36fbc4f20a129cce4eda9fe90f9f1
#
_entry.id   47a36fbc4f20a129cce4eda9fe90f9f1
#
_cell.length_a   1.000
_cell.length_b   1.000
_cell.length_c   1.000
_cell.angle_alpha   90.00
_cell.angle_beta   90.00
_cell.angle_gamma   90.00
#
_symmetry.space_group_name_H-M   'P 1'
#
loop_
_entity.id
_entity.type
_entity.pdbx_description
1 polymer ?
#
loop_
_entity_poly.entity_id
_entity_poly.type
_entity_poly.pdbx_seq_one_letter_code
_entity_poly.pdbx_strand_id
1 'polypeptide(L)'
;MADSSQIALLGLDRNELASLVGSVGERAYRARQIAEAVYRQRVESVADISTLSQPLRARLAETGVSVGLPKIDQRFVSQDGTVRYLISFADGQSVETVWMPEGDGGEAGDGSEAGEQAERFAALNPSGAEAQLEDEESIAALKRCATQKPRQGQGQNQGRSTICISSQVGCAVDCQFCLTALLGVKRNLTAGEIVGQVCAVLKDQNVSPPEDRINLVFMGMGEPFLNYDNFVKAARLLVEEVGIAERRMTVSTAGIVPRIHEFGGEKIRPKLAISLNASNDALRTRLMPLNKKWNLETLIAAARAYPLRAREWITFEYVLLGGVNDAPENAREVAELLKEMRCKVNLIALNPGPGIEFTTPGVERVVEFQTILREAGIPAFVRRPRGRDIYAACGQLKRTVEIATAPVR
;
A
#
# COMPACT_ATOMS: atom_id res chain seq x y z
N MET A 1 13.85 2.36 -39.19
CA MET A 1 14.50 3.03 -38.05
C MET A 1 14.29 2.11 -36.87
N ALA A 2 15.37 1.51 -36.33
CA ALA A 2 15.28 0.61 -35.20
C ALA A 2 14.74 1.39 -33.99
N ASP A 3 13.68 0.89 -33.44
CA ASP A 3 13.08 1.35 -32.18
C ASP A 3 14.14 1.13 -31.09
N SER A 4 14.89 2.19 -30.77
CA SER A 4 15.88 2.15 -29.69
C SER A 4 15.09 2.11 -28.37
N SER A 5 14.73 0.91 -27.94
CA SER A 5 14.07 0.68 -26.65
C SER A 5 14.96 1.30 -25.57
N GLN A 6 14.46 2.35 -24.97
CA GLN A 6 15.12 3.08 -23.88
C GLN A 6 15.30 2.13 -22.69
N ILE A 7 16.56 1.87 -22.29
CA ILE A 7 16.87 0.97 -21.17
C ILE A 7 16.83 1.77 -19.87
N ALA A 8 15.87 1.48 -18.99
CA ALA A 8 15.84 2.04 -17.65
C ALA A 8 16.72 1.23 -16.69
N LEU A 9 17.62 1.89 -15.95
CA LEU A 9 18.46 1.24 -14.93
C LEU A 9 17.66 0.79 -13.70
N LEU A 10 16.65 1.57 -13.31
CA LEU A 10 15.70 1.14 -12.27
C LEU A 10 14.95 -0.11 -12.74
N GLY A 11 14.93 -1.12 -11.91
CA GLY A 11 14.35 -2.43 -12.21
C GLY A 11 15.38 -3.48 -12.64
N LEU A 12 16.62 -3.09 -12.93
CA LEU A 12 17.69 -4.05 -13.20
C LEU A 12 18.37 -4.49 -11.91
N ASP A 13 18.52 -5.81 -11.74
CA ASP A 13 19.33 -6.38 -10.66
C ASP A 13 20.84 -6.32 -11.00
N ARG A 14 21.69 -6.72 -10.06
CA ARG A 14 23.15 -6.66 -10.23
C ARG A 14 23.66 -7.49 -11.41
N ASN A 15 23.02 -8.61 -11.73
CA ASN A 15 23.44 -9.45 -12.84
C ASN A 15 23.04 -8.79 -14.17
N GLU A 16 21.84 -8.23 -14.25
CA GLU A 16 21.39 -7.49 -15.42
C GLU A 16 22.23 -6.23 -15.64
N LEU A 17 22.57 -5.50 -14.56
CA LEU A 17 23.50 -4.37 -14.61
C LEU A 17 24.91 -4.80 -15.04
N ALA A 18 25.40 -5.97 -14.58
CA ALA A 18 26.71 -6.49 -15.00
C ALA A 18 26.71 -6.85 -16.48
N SER A 19 25.61 -7.43 -16.99
CA SER A 19 25.45 -7.71 -18.42
C SER A 19 25.41 -6.43 -19.24
N LEU A 20 24.70 -5.40 -18.77
CA LEU A 20 24.63 -4.10 -19.43
C LEU A 20 26.02 -3.44 -19.51
N VAL A 21 26.77 -3.37 -18.41
CA VAL A 21 28.11 -2.77 -18.44
C VAL A 21 29.09 -3.59 -19.27
N GLY A 22 28.93 -4.93 -19.30
CA GLY A 22 29.71 -5.81 -20.18
C GLY A 22 29.47 -5.54 -21.67
N SER A 23 28.23 -5.24 -22.06
CA SER A 23 27.90 -4.92 -23.47
C SER A 23 28.53 -3.62 -23.97
N VAL A 24 28.88 -2.69 -23.06
CA VAL A 24 29.62 -1.47 -23.38
C VAL A 24 31.14 -1.58 -23.12
N GLY A 25 31.66 -2.79 -22.92
CA GLY A 25 33.08 -3.08 -22.76
C GLY A 25 33.67 -2.75 -21.39
N GLU A 26 32.83 -2.64 -20.36
CA GLU A 26 33.27 -2.29 -19.00
C GLU A 26 33.29 -3.53 -18.07
N ARG A 27 34.07 -3.40 -16.98
CA ARG A 27 34.21 -4.46 -15.99
C ARG A 27 32.96 -4.59 -15.09
N ALA A 28 32.58 -5.81 -14.68
CA ALA A 28 31.39 -6.12 -13.89
C ALA A 28 31.25 -5.33 -12.57
N TYR A 29 32.36 -4.90 -11.93
CA TYR A 29 32.28 -4.10 -10.69
C TYR A 29 31.56 -2.75 -10.86
N ARG A 30 31.47 -2.25 -12.11
CA ARG A 30 30.72 -1.03 -12.45
C ARG A 30 29.22 -1.18 -12.17
N ALA A 31 28.69 -2.39 -12.29
CA ALA A 31 27.30 -2.70 -11.94
C ALA A 31 26.97 -2.29 -10.48
N ARG A 32 27.89 -2.55 -9.53
CA ARG A 32 27.72 -2.13 -8.15
C ARG A 32 27.69 -0.62 -7.99
N GLN A 33 28.54 0.11 -8.73
CA GLN A 33 28.55 1.58 -8.70
C GLN A 33 27.25 2.15 -9.24
N ILE A 34 26.70 1.56 -10.32
CA ILE A 34 25.43 1.96 -10.90
C ILE A 34 24.30 1.66 -9.92
N ALA A 35 24.25 0.45 -9.34
CA ALA A 35 23.23 0.08 -8.37
C ALA A 35 23.22 1.04 -7.17
N GLU A 36 24.38 1.35 -6.60
CA GLU A 36 24.52 2.31 -5.50
C GLU A 36 23.99 3.70 -5.86
N ALA A 37 24.35 4.21 -7.04
CA ALA A 37 23.89 5.52 -7.51
C ALA A 37 22.37 5.55 -7.74
N VAL A 38 21.80 4.49 -8.35
CA VAL A 38 20.39 4.44 -8.75
C VAL A 38 19.49 4.18 -7.54
N TYR A 39 19.81 3.17 -6.72
CA TYR A 39 18.91 2.70 -5.65
C TYR A 39 19.13 3.41 -4.31
N ARG A 40 20.38 3.81 -3.98
CA ARG A 40 20.73 4.45 -2.71
C ARG A 40 20.81 5.96 -2.83
N GLN A 41 21.59 6.46 -3.78
CA GLN A 41 21.76 7.90 -4.00
C GLN A 41 20.58 8.50 -4.77
N ARG A 42 19.80 7.68 -5.51
CA ARG A 42 18.60 8.07 -6.27
C ARG A 42 18.88 9.23 -7.21
N VAL A 43 19.98 9.08 -7.98
CA VAL A 43 20.35 10.05 -9.02
C VAL A 43 19.24 10.14 -10.08
N GLU A 44 19.10 11.30 -10.72
CA GLU A 44 18.07 11.53 -11.74
C GLU A 44 18.53 11.17 -13.15
N SER A 45 19.82 11.31 -13.41
CA SER A 45 20.39 11.05 -14.72
C SER A 45 21.65 10.19 -14.65
N VAL A 46 21.99 9.54 -15.76
CA VAL A 46 23.27 8.82 -15.90
C VAL A 46 24.47 9.76 -15.73
N ALA A 47 24.32 11.04 -16.09
CA ALA A 47 25.35 12.05 -15.92
C ALA A 47 25.69 12.32 -14.45
N ASP A 48 24.74 12.10 -13.52
CA ASP A 48 24.93 12.32 -12.08
C ASP A 48 25.66 11.16 -11.38
N ILE A 49 25.92 10.04 -12.06
CA ILE A 49 26.66 8.91 -11.48
C ILE A 49 28.17 9.26 -11.43
N SER A 50 28.55 10.05 -10.44
CA SER A 50 29.93 10.62 -10.32
C SER A 50 31.02 9.56 -10.18
N THR A 51 30.69 8.34 -9.72
CA THR A 51 31.62 7.21 -9.60
C THR A 51 31.99 6.56 -10.93
N LEU A 52 31.28 6.88 -12.02
CA LEU A 52 31.60 6.46 -13.38
C LEU A 52 32.45 7.53 -14.08
N SER A 53 33.38 7.09 -14.95
CA SER A 53 34.13 8.00 -15.78
C SER A 53 33.23 8.74 -16.78
N GLN A 54 33.60 9.95 -17.14
CA GLN A 54 32.83 10.75 -18.10
C GLN A 54 32.62 10.04 -19.46
N PRO A 55 33.64 9.36 -20.05
CA PRO A 55 33.41 8.60 -21.28
C PRO A 55 32.42 7.45 -21.14
N LEU A 56 32.36 6.77 -19.98
CA LEU A 56 31.38 5.71 -19.74
C LEU A 56 29.98 6.27 -19.64
N ARG A 57 29.79 7.38 -18.92
CA ARG A 57 28.48 8.05 -18.82
C ARG A 57 27.95 8.48 -20.19
N ALA A 58 28.84 9.03 -21.04
CA ALA A 58 28.51 9.41 -22.43
C ALA A 58 28.05 8.16 -23.23
N ARG A 59 28.86 7.09 -23.23
CA ARG A 59 28.48 5.82 -23.92
C ARG A 59 27.16 5.25 -23.49
N LEU A 60 26.87 5.22 -22.16
CA LEU A 60 25.59 4.76 -21.65
C LEU A 60 24.43 5.63 -22.16
N ALA A 61 24.61 6.96 -22.16
CA ALA A 61 23.58 7.86 -22.67
C ALA A 61 23.38 7.70 -24.20
N GLU A 62 24.42 7.54 -24.98
CA GLU A 62 24.36 7.28 -26.42
C GLU A 62 23.65 5.96 -26.78
N THR A 63 23.73 4.96 -25.91
CA THR A 63 22.99 3.69 -26.07
C THR A 63 21.54 3.74 -25.57
N GLY A 64 21.01 4.92 -25.26
CA GLY A 64 19.62 5.09 -24.80
C GLY A 64 19.37 4.67 -23.36
N VAL A 65 20.43 4.51 -22.55
CA VAL A 65 20.30 4.18 -21.12
C VAL A 65 19.88 5.42 -20.33
N SER A 66 18.82 5.27 -19.55
CA SER A 66 18.33 6.26 -18.60
C SER A 66 18.25 5.69 -17.19
N VAL A 67 18.16 6.52 -16.17
CA VAL A 67 17.92 6.05 -14.79
C VAL A 67 16.53 5.47 -14.66
N GLY A 68 15.53 6.07 -15.33
CA GLY A 68 14.15 5.62 -15.27
C GLY A 68 13.43 6.01 -13.97
N LEU A 69 13.95 7.01 -13.23
CA LEU A 69 13.24 7.52 -12.05
C LEU A 69 11.94 8.21 -12.49
N PRO A 70 10.77 7.78 -12.00
CA PRO A 70 9.52 8.40 -12.40
C PRO A 70 9.39 9.81 -11.84
N LYS A 71 8.56 10.62 -12.50
CA LYS A 71 8.35 12.01 -12.14
C LYS A 71 7.21 12.15 -11.15
N ILE A 72 7.40 12.94 -10.10
CA ILE A 72 6.32 13.41 -9.23
C ILE A 72 5.67 14.61 -9.93
N ASP A 73 4.44 14.42 -10.44
CA ASP A 73 3.70 15.49 -11.08
C ASP A 73 2.99 16.38 -10.07
N GLN A 74 2.39 15.78 -9.05
CA GLN A 74 1.63 16.51 -8.03
C GLN A 74 1.82 15.89 -6.65
N ARG A 75 1.69 16.74 -5.61
CA ARG A 75 1.66 16.39 -4.20
C ARG A 75 0.42 16.96 -3.57
N PHE A 76 -0.32 16.13 -2.84
CA PHE A 76 -1.47 16.54 -2.05
C PHE A 76 -1.15 16.24 -0.59
N VAL A 77 -1.14 17.26 0.24
CA VAL A 77 -0.76 17.16 1.65
C VAL A 77 -2.00 17.25 2.52
N SER A 78 -2.25 16.22 3.32
CA SER A 78 -3.34 16.15 4.28
C SER A 78 -2.98 16.89 5.58
N GLN A 79 -4.02 17.26 6.33
CA GLN A 79 -3.86 17.85 7.68
C GLN A 79 -3.16 16.91 8.67
N ASP A 80 -3.26 15.58 8.46
CA ASP A 80 -2.59 14.56 9.29
C ASP A 80 -1.13 14.29 8.87
N GLY A 81 -0.60 15.06 7.91
CA GLY A 81 0.74 14.92 7.37
C GLY A 81 0.89 13.83 6.30
N THR A 82 -0.16 13.10 5.98
CA THR A 82 -0.17 12.16 4.85
C THR A 82 0.05 12.91 3.53
N VAL A 83 0.88 12.37 2.65
CA VAL A 83 1.12 12.96 1.33
C VAL A 83 0.74 11.95 0.25
N ARG A 84 -0.20 12.31 -0.61
CA ARG A 84 -0.54 11.57 -1.81
C ARG A 84 0.22 12.16 -3.00
N TYR A 85 0.96 11.32 -3.69
CA TYR A 85 1.73 11.65 -4.87
C TYR A 85 1.03 11.15 -6.12
N LEU A 86 0.94 11.99 -7.14
CA LEU A 86 0.68 11.55 -8.52
C LEU A 86 2.03 11.37 -9.20
N ILE A 87 2.33 10.15 -9.61
CA ILE A 87 3.61 9.75 -10.20
C ILE A 87 3.38 9.31 -11.64
N SER A 88 4.07 9.94 -12.59
CA SER A 88 4.00 9.63 -14.02
C SER A 88 5.22 8.87 -14.52
N PHE A 89 4.99 8.06 -15.55
CA PHE A 89 5.98 7.23 -16.22
C PHE A 89 6.22 7.73 -17.65
N ALA A 90 7.24 7.16 -18.29
CA ALA A 90 7.70 7.61 -19.62
C ALA A 90 6.62 7.49 -20.73
N ASP A 91 5.66 6.58 -20.58
CA ASP A 91 4.53 6.39 -21.48
C ASP A 91 3.35 7.35 -21.22
N GLY A 92 3.50 8.29 -20.31
CA GLY A 92 2.45 9.24 -19.91
C GLY A 92 1.38 8.67 -18.99
N GLN A 93 1.46 7.38 -18.62
CA GLN A 93 0.59 6.81 -17.61
C GLN A 93 1.04 7.25 -16.21
N SER A 94 0.10 7.29 -15.28
CA SER A 94 0.38 7.68 -13.90
C SER A 94 -0.31 6.79 -12.89
N VAL A 95 0.25 6.74 -11.69
CA VAL A 95 -0.34 6.07 -10.52
C VAL A 95 -0.26 6.98 -9.31
N GLU A 96 -0.99 6.62 -8.27
CA GLU A 96 -0.91 7.29 -6.98
C GLU A 96 -0.10 6.45 -5.99
N THR A 97 0.72 7.14 -5.19
CA THR A 97 1.55 6.58 -4.12
C THR A 97 1.32 7.43 -2.89
N VAL A 98 1.25 6.82 -1.71
CA VAL A 98 0.94 7.56 -0.48
C VAL A 98 2.07 7.41 0.54
N TRP A 99 2.55 8.53 1.04
CA TRP A 99 3.42 8.62 2.21
C TRP A 99 2.60 8.90 3.45
N MET A 100 2.78 8.12 4.49
CA MET A 100 2.13 8.26 5.79
C MET A 100 3.22 8.41 6.86
N PRO A 101 3.42 9.61 7.43
CA PRO A 101 4.36 9.83 8.54
C PRO A 101 3.86 9.11 9.79
N GLU A 102 4.76 8.76 10.72
CA GLU A 102 4.47 8.14 12.02
C GLU A 102 3.85 6.74 11.99
N GLY A 103 3.90 6.05 10.83
CA GLY A 103 3.27 4.74 10.67
C GLY A 103 1.74 4.78 10.86
N ASP A 104 1.05 3.75 10.45
CA ASP A 104 -0.32 3.61 10.90
C ASP A 104 -0.28 3.02 12.33
N GLY A 105 -0.65 3.73 13.33
CA GLY A 105 -0.74 3.22 14.71
C GLY A 105 -1.56 1.94 14.88
N GLY A 106 -1.99 1.29 13.78
CA GLY A 106 -2.80 0.09 13.73
C GLY A 106 -2.02 -1.24 13.77
N GLU A 107 -0.70 -1.25 13.51
CA GLU A 107 0.06 -2.51 13.65
C GLU A 107 0.68 -2.72 15.05
N ALA A 108 0.58 -1.75 15.93
CA ALA A 108 1.17 -1.80 17.27
C ALA A 108 0.16 -2.09 18.40
N GLY A 109 -1.10 -2.36 18.07
CA GLY A 109 -2.11 -2.68 19.09
C GLY A 109 -1.88 -4.09 19.63
N ASP A 110 -1.39 -4.19 20.83
CA ASP A 110 -1.34 -5.43 21.65
C ASP A 110 -2.70 -5.82 22.26
N GLY A 111 -3.79 -5.15 21.83
CA GLY A 111 -5.15 -5.44 22.25
C GLY A 111 -5.61 -4.71 23.53
N SER A 112 -4.77 -3.91 24.18
CA SER A 112 -5.15 -3.14 25.37
C SER A 112 -5.93 -1.85 25.08
N GLU A 113 -5.97 -1.40 23.82
CA GLU A 113 -6.49 -0.09 23.41
C GLU A 113 -7.83 -0.13 22.65
N ALA A 114 -8.63 -1.20 22.78
CA ALA A 114 -9.87 -1.35 22.01
C ALA A 114 -10.92 -0.24 22.27
N GLY A 115 -11.05 0.21 23.51
CA GLY A 115 -11.94 1.29 23.89
C GLY A 115 -11.46 2.66 23.34
N GLU A 116 -10.18 2.96 23.51
CA GLU A 116 -9.58 4.20 23.00
C GLU A 116 -9.59 4.27 21.46
N GLN A 117 -9.46 3.14 20.76
CA GLN A 117 -9.55 3.10 19.31
C GLN A 117 -10.98 3.36 18.80
N ALA A 118 -12.01 2.88 19.52
CA ALA A 118 -13.40 3.15 19.18
C ALA A 118 -13.75 4.62 19.39
N GLU A 119 -13.33 5.23 20.50
CA GLU A 119 -13.52 6.65 20.78
C GLU A 119 -12.77 7.55 19.77
N ARG A 120 -11.54 7.17 19.42
CA ARG A 120 -10.76 7.86 18.37
C ARG A 120 -11.39 7.71 16.98
N PHE A 121 -11.99 6.56 16.67
CA PHE A 121 -12.71 6.36 15.42
C PHE A 121 -13.99 7.21 15.36
N ALA A 122 -14.75 7.29 16.45
CA ALA A 122 -15.93 8.15 16.56
C ALA A 122 -15.57 9.63 16.35
N ALA A 123 -14.49 10.10 16.95
CA ALA A 123 -14.00 11.47 16.81
C ALA A 123 -13.53 11.82 15.37
N LEU A 124 -13.15 10.82 14.58
CA LEU A 124 -12.68 11.02 13.19
C LEU A 124 -13.81 10.88 12.14
N ASN A 125 -15.00 10.42 12.52
CA ASN A 125 -16.17 10.27 11.66
C ASN A 125 -17.36 11.08 12.18
N PRO A 126 -17.32 12.42 12.20
CA PRO A 126 -18.39 13.24 12.76
C PRO A 126 -19.69 13.21 11.95
N SER A 127 -19.71 12.70 10.73
CA SER A 127 -20.89 12.67 9.85
C SER A 127 -22.04 11.75 10.29
N GLY A 128 -21.89 11.03 11.41
CA GLY A 128 -22.98 10.26 12.03
C GLY A 128 -23.42 10.76 13.41
N ALA A 129 -22.77 11.80 13.97
CA ALA A 129 -22.90 12.20 15.36
C ALA A 129 -23.52 13.60 15.58
N GLU A 130 -24.11 14.21 14.56
CA GLU A 130 -24.86 15.48 14.75
C GLU A 130 -26.21 15.32 15.44
N ALA A 131 -26.58 14.12 15.88
CA ALA A 131 -27.73 13.87 16.71
C ALA A 131 -27.29 13.46 18.11
N GLN A 132 -27.28 14.44 19.04
CA GLN A 132 -27.19 14.29 20.49
C GLN A 132 -25.81 14.05 21.11
N LEU A 133 -25.04 15.11 21.30
CA LEU A 133 -24.10 15.27 22.43
C LEU A 133 -24.16 16.73 22.94
N GLU A 134 -25.14 17.00 23.78
CA GLU A 134 -25.13 18.12 24.70
C GLU A 134 -24.46 17.66 26.00
N ASP A 135 -23.12 17.60 26.02
CA ASP A 135 -22.38 17.43 27.26
C ASP A 135 -21.08 18.24 27.20
N GLU A 136 -20.98 19.28 28.04
CA GLU A 136 -19.86 20.23 28.10
C GLU A 136 -18.52 19.56 28.46
N GLU A 137 -18.51 18.44 29.14
CA GLU A 137 -17.28 17.68 29.47
C GLU A 137 -16.65 17.02 28.25
N SER A 138 -17.46 16.52 27.31
CA SER A 138 -17.01 15.95 26.05
C SER A 138 -16.37 16.98 25.12
N ILE A 139 -16.93 18.20 25.10
CA ILE A 139 -16.39 19.35 24.34
C ILE A 139 -15.05 19.84 24.94
N ALA A 140 -14.90 19.80 26.26
CA ALA A 140 -13.67 20.17 26.95
C ALA A 140 -12.54 19.13 26.75
N ALA A 141 -12.87 17.87 26.59
CA ALA A 141 -11.92 16.81 26.25
C ALA A 141 -11.42 16.93 24.79
N LEU A 142 -12.32 17.24 23.86
CA LEU A 142 -11.99 17.50 22.44
C LEU A 142 -11.09 18.74 22.28
N LYS A 143 -11.34 19.82 23.02
CA LYS A 143 -10.51 21.04 22.99
C LYS A 143 -9.11 20.81 23.58
N ARG A 144 -8.95 19.95 24.59
CA ARG A 144 -7.63 19.58 25.14
C ARG A 144 -6.78 18.74 24.17
N CYS A 145 -7.41 17.91 23.33
CA CYS A 145 -6.69 17.18 22.26
C CYS A 145 -6.24 18.07 21.09
N ALA A 146 -7.03 19.12 20.78
CA ALA A 146 -6.73 20.03 19.66
C ALA A 146 -5.61 21.05 19.95
N THR A 147 -5.23 21.26 21.22
CA THR A 147 -4.23 22.26 21.64
C THR A 147 -2.85 21.71 21.93
N GLN A 148 -2.60 20.42 21.72
CA GLN A 148 -1.23 19.92 21.79
C GLN A 148 -0.46 20.32 20.53
N LYS A 149 0.22 21.47 20.61
CA LYS A 149 1.27 21.87 19.66
C LYS A 149 2.27 20.71 19.53
N PRO A 150 2.79 20.44 18.31
CA PRO A 150 3.89 19.51 18.14
C PRO A 150 5.01 19.92 19.09
N ARG A 151 5.41 19.05 20.00
CA ARG A 151 6.60 19.25 20.80
C ARG A 151 7.81 19.30 19.86
N GLN A 152 8.29 20.50 19.55
CA GLN A 152 9.66 20.73 19.13
C GLN A 152 10.55 20.41 20.34
N GLY A 153 10.97 19.16 20.45
CA GLY A 153 11.87 18.65 21.47
C GLY A 153 12.85 17.69 20.81
N GLN A 154 14.08 18.14 20.71
CA GLN A 154 15.26 17.37 20.31
C GLN A 154 15.34 16.06 21.10
N GLY A 155 15.04 14.98 20.42
CA GLY A 155 15.21 13.60 20.85
C GLY A 155 14.73 12.76 19.68
N GLN A 156 15.64 12.12 18.94
CA GLN A 156 15.37 11.30 17.77
C GLN A 156 14.47 10.11 18.13
N ASN A 157 13.18 10.34 18.30
CA ASN A 157 12.19 9.30 18.09
C ASN A 157 12.06 9.18 16.57
N GLN A 158 12.83 8.27 15.97
CA GLN A 158 12.71 7.91 14.55
C GLN A 158 11.31 7.32 14.35
N GLY A 159 10.36 8.19 14.00
CA GLY A 159 8.99 7.82 13.68
C GLY A 159 8.98 6.75 12.57
N ARG A 160 8.03 5.82 12.65
CA ARG A 160 7.80 4.85 11.57
C ARG A 160 7.02 5.51 10.46
N SER A 161 7.56 5.61 9.28
CA SER A 161 6.79 6.04 8.11
C SER A 161 6.38 4.83 7.26
N THR A 162 5.24 4.95 6.59
CA THR A 162 4.73 3.91 5.69
C THR A 162 4.54 4.48 4.28
N ILE A 163 4.98 3.73 3.27
CA ILE A 163 4.71 4.05 1.86
C ILE A 163 3.72 3.03 1.32
N CYS A 164 2.59 3.49 0.80
CA CYS A 164 1.62 2.68 0.06
C CYS A 164 1.88 2.85 -1.43
N ILE A 165 2.18 1.76 -2.14
CA ILE A 165 2.58 1.75 -3.54
C ILE A 165 1.63 0.97 -4.43
N SER A 166 1.58 1.35 -5.69
CA SER A 166 0.76 0.78 -6.74
C SER A 166 1.50 -0.29 -7.53
N SER A 167 0.78 -1.27 -8.06
CA SER A 167 1.31 -2.38 -8.88
C SER A 167 0.80 -2.39 -10.32
N GLN A 168 -0.29 -1.67 -10.62
CA GLN A 168 -0.87 -1.56 -11.95
C GLN A 168 -1.35 -0.12 -12.19
N VAL A 169 -1.47 0.25 -13.45
CA VAL A 169 -2.22 1.45 -13.86
C VAL A 169 -3.70 1.07 -13.92
N GLY A 170 -4.48 1.48 -12.91
CA GLY A 170 -5.83 0.97 -12.65
C GLY A 170 -5.82 -0.37 -11.94
N CYS A 171 -6.91 -1.14 -12.02
CA CYS A 171 -7.01 -2.47 -11.38
C CYS A 171 -7.89 -3.41 -12.21
N ALA A 172 -7.51 -4.71 -12.25
CA ALA A 172 -8.24 -5.73 -12.98
C ALA A 172 -9.27 -6.50 -12.14
N VAL A 173 -9.36 -6.24 -10.82
CA VAL A 173 -10.16 -7.10 -9.92
C VAL A 173 -11.63 -6.71 -9.82
N ASP A 174 -12.00 -5.49 -10.19
CA ASP A 174 -13.39 -5.00 -10.18
C ASP A 174 -14.08 -5.11 -8.79
N CYS A 175 -13.39 -4.71 -7.71
CA CYS A 175 -14.00 -4.60 -6.38
C CYS A 175 -14.98 -3.43 -6.37
N GLN A 176 -16.27 -3.68 -6.06
CA GLN A 176 -17.38 -2.72 -6.20
C GLN A 176 -17.30 -1.52 -5.24
N PHE A 177 -16.47 -1.59 -4.22
CA PHE A 177 -16.25 -0.54 -3.22
C PHE A 177 -14.93 0.23 -3.41
N CYS A 178 -14.21 0.02 -4.53
CA CYS A 178 -12.89 0.58 -4.77
C CYS A 178 -12.86 1.53 -5.98
N LEU A 179 -12.47 2.79 -5.79
CA LEU A 179 -12.37 3.77 -6.87
C LEU A 179 -11.38 3.38 -7.97
N THR A 180 -10.31 2.67 -7.61
CA THR A 180 -9.33 2.19 -8.61
C THR A 180 -9.95 1.19 -9.59
N ALA A 181 -10.94 0.39 -9.15
CA ALA A 181 -11.65 -0.55 -10.02
C ALA A 181 -12.43 0.16 -11.13
N LEU A 182 -13.01 1.35 -10.83
CA LEU A 182 -13.75 2.15 -11.83
C LEU A 182 -12.88 2.61 -13.01
N LEU A 183 -11.55 2.62 -12.86
CA LEU A 183 -10.62 2.99 -13.94
C LEU A 183 -10.38 1.85 -14.94
N GLY A 184 -10.74 0.62 -14.58
CA GLY A 184 -10.26 -0.58 -15.25
C GLY A 184 -8.73 -0.68 -15.21
N VAL A 185 -8.18 -1.77 -15.74
CA VAL A 185 -6.72 -1.93 -15.88
C VAL A 185 -6.25 -1.42 -17.25
N LYS A 186 -5.18 -0.63 -17.26
CA LYS A 186 -4.51 -0.22 -18.51
C LYS A 186 -3.31 -1.13 -18.79
N ARG A 187 -2.43 -1.29 -17.83
CA ARG A 187 -1.26 -2.19 -17.89
C ARG A 187 -0.70 -2.51 -16.50
N ASN A 188 0.13 -3.52 -16.47
CA ASN A 188 0.99 -3.80 -15.33
C ASN A 188 2.13 -2.77 -15.25
N LEU A 189 2.57 -2.45 -14.04
CA LEU A 189 3.81 -1.72 -13.81
C LEU A 189 4.99 -2.69 -13.94
N THR A 190 6.10 -2.21 -14.50
CA THR A 190 7.36 -2.93 -14.47
C THR A 190 7.94 -2.94 -13.05
N ALA A 191 8.87 -3.86 -12.77
CA ALA A 191 9.57 -3.86 -11.48
C ALA A 191 10.30 -2.52 -11.21
N GLY A 192 10.85 -1.90 -12.25
CA GLY A 192 11.48 -0.57 -12.17
C GLY A 192 10.49 0.53 -11.80
N GLU A 193 9.30 0.53 -12.37
CA GLU A 193 8.25 1.50 -12.05
C GLU A 193 7.71 1.32 -10.63
N ILE A 194 7.60 0.07 -10.14
CA ILE A 194 7.20 -0.21 -8.76
C ILE A 194 8.27 0.31 -7.78
N VAL A 195 9.55 -0.02 -7.99
CA VAL A 195 10.67 0.46 -7.16
C VAL A 195 10.84 1.97 -7.30
N GLY A 196 10.64 2.50 -8.49
CA GLY A 196 10.75 3.92 -8.81
C GLY A 196 9.82 4.79 -7.97
N GLN A 197 8.58 4.36 -7.72
CA GLN A 197 7.66 5.04 -6.81
C GLN A 197 8.29 5.22 -5.42
N VAL A 198 8.89 4.16 -4.89
CA VAL A 198 9.55 4.18 -3.58
C VAL A 198 10.74 5.13 -3.61
N CYS A 199 11.63 5.00 -4.60
CA CYS A 199 12.80 5.86 -4.73
C CYS A 199 12.45 7.35 -4.86
N ALA A 200 11.41 7.68 -5.63
CA ALA A 200 10.93 9.04 -5.79
C ALA A 200 10.40 9.63 -4.47
N VAL A 201 9.59 8.87 -3.72
CA VAL A 201 9.05 9.30 -2.42
C VAL A 201 10.15 9.42 -1.37
N LEU A 202 11.06 8.44 -1.28
CA LEU A 202 12.20 8.49 -0.34
C LEU A 202 13.09 9.70 -0.60
N LYS A 203 13.31 10.05 -1.87
CA LYS A 203 14.07 11.25 -2.26
C LYS A 203 13.34 12.52 -1.86
N ASP A 204 12.05 12.62 -2.14
CA ASP A 204 11.22 13.79 -1.82
C ASP A 204 11.11 14.04 -0.32
N GLN A 205 10.99 12.97 0.49
CA GLN A 205 10.90 13.03 1.95
C GLN A 205 12.28 13.13 2.63
N ASN A 206 13.37 13.07 1.85
CA ASN A 206 14.75 13.08 2.35
C ASN A 206 15.02 12.01 3.43
N VAL A 207 14.57 10.78 3.19
CA VAL A 207 14.73 9.63 4.09
C VAL A 207 15.51 8.50 3.40
N SER A 208 16.28 7.76 4.17
CA SER A 208 17.21 6.74 3.64
C SER A 208 17.17 5.46 4.46
N PRO A 209 16.53 4.39 3.94
CA PRO A 209 16.68 3.06 4.52
C PRO A 209 18.15 2.57 4.37
N PRO A 210 18.68 1.78 5.33
CA PRO A 210 18.00 1.23 6.51
C PRO A 210 17.98 2.14 7.74
N GLU A 211 18.62 3.33 7.67
CA GLU A 211 18.75 4.26 8.79
C GLU A 211 17.36 4.73 9.25
N ASP A 212 16.51 5.11 8.29
CA ASP A 212 15.13 5.44 8.56
C ASP A 212 14.22 4.21 8.51
N ARG A 213 13.28 4.15 9.46
CA ARG A 213 12.37 3.01 9.59
C ARG A 213 11.18 3.15 8.65
N ILE A 214 11.29 2.60 7.45
CA ILE A 214 10.25 2.63 6.44
C ILE A 214 9.50 1.30 6.40
N ASN A 215 8.17 1.35 6.52
CA ASN A 215 7.27 0.25 6.18
C ASN A 215 6.78 0.45 4.73
N LEU A 216 6.50 -0.64 4.05
CA LEU A 216 6.01 -0.63 2.68
C LEU A 216 4.78 -1.52 2.55
N VAL A 217 3.72 -1.00 1.94
CA VAL A 217 2.51 -1.78 1.68
C VAL A 217 2.16 -1.73 0.20
N PHE A 218 2.01 -2.91 -0.42
CA PHE A 218 1.52 -3.07 -1.79
C PHE A 218 0.00 -3.12 -1.75
N MET A 219 -0.62 -1.96 -1.46
CA MET A 219 -2.06 -1.78 -1.25
C MET A 219 -2.59 -0.54 -1.98
N GLY A 220 -1.81 0.01 -2.92
CA GLY A 220 -2.21 1.11 -3.78
C GLY A 220 -3.08 0.64 -4.94
N MET A 221 -2.87 1.22 -6.11
CA MET A 221 -3.60 0.86 -7.32
C MET A 221 -3.12 -0.48 -7.87
N GLY A 222 -4.09 -1.39 -8.20
CA GLY A 222 -3.81 -2.67 -8.83
C GLY A 222 -3.80 -3.87 -7.88
N GLU A 223 -3.79 -5.06 -8.49
CA GLU A 223 -3.65 -6.35 -7.81
C GLU A 223 -2.22 -6.88 -8.04
N PRO A 224 -1.37 -6.91 -6.99
CA PRO A 224 0.02 -7.33 -7.14
C PRO A 224 0.16 -8.76 -7.70
N PHE A 225 -0.76 -9.67 -7.35
CA PHE A 225 -0.70 -11.06 -7.79
C PHE A 225 -1.17 -11.27 -9.24
N LEU A 226 -1.78 -10.28 -9.88
CA LEU A 226 -1.97 -10.23 -11.32
C LEU A 226 -0.78 -9.61 -12.07
N ASN A 227 0.15 -9.01 -11.34
CA ASN A 227 1.45 -8.51 -11.82
C ASN A 227 2.62 -9.21 -11.12
N TYR A 228 2.51 -10.52 -10.93
CA TYR A 228 3.29 -11.31 -9.99
C TYR A 228 4.80 -11.21 -10.20
N ASP A 229 5.28 -11.45 -11.41
CA ASP A 229 6.73 -11.49 -11.70
C ASP A 229 7.40 -10.14 -11.46
N ASN A 230 6.77 -9.04 -11.89
CA ASN A 230 7.28 -7.70 -11.61
C ASN A 230 7.20 -7.35 -10.13
N PHE A 231 6.13 -7.76 -9.44
CA PHE A 231 5.98 -7.56 -7.99
C PHE A 231 7.08 -8.30 -7.22
N VAL A 232 7.32 -9.58 -7.49
CA VAL A 232 8.36 -10.38 -6.81
C VAL A 232 9.75 -9.80 -7.09
N LYS A 233 10.04 -9.43 -8.35
CA LYS A 233 11.31 -8.77 -8.71
C LYS A 233 11.46 -7.44 -7.97
N ALA A 234 10.41 -6.61 -7.91
CA ALA A 234 10.43 -5.35 -7.18
C ALA A 234 10.67 -5.55 -5.68
N ALA A 235 9.99 -6.52 -5.05
CA ALA A 235 10.19 -6.85 -3.63
C ALA A 235 11.63 -7.25 -3.35
N ARG A 236 12.27 -8.04 -4.23
CA ARG A 236 13.68 -8.41 -4.13
C ARG A 236 14.59 -7.18 -4.23
N LEU A 237 14.39 -6.32 -5.22
CA LEU A 237 15.17 -5.09 -5.39
C LEU A 237 15.03 -4.12 -4.21
N LEU A 238 13.82 -4.02 -3.64
CA LEU A 238 13.56 -3.19 -2.45
C LEU A 238 14.34 -3.68 -1.21
N VAL A 239 14.50 -4.99 -1.08
CA VAL A 239 15.31 -5.58 0.02
C VAL A 239 16.80 -5.45 -0.27
N GLU A 240 17.25 -5.92 -1.43
CA GLU A 240 18.66 -6.10 -1.72
C GLU A 240 19.37 -4.79 -2.08
N GLU A 241 18.68 -3.92 -2.83
CA GLU A 241 19.28 -2.70 -3.36
C GLU A 241 18.85 -1.45 -2.61
N VAL A 242 17.55 -1.26 -2.33
CA VAL A 242 17.05 -0.08 -1.59
C VAL A 242 17.29 -0.20 -0.08
N GLY A 243 17.23 -1.42 0.48
CA GLY A 243 17.53 -1.69 1.89
C GLY A 243 16.32 -1.67 2.82
N ILE A 244 15.11 -1.83 2.29
CA ILE A 244 13.91 -1.99 3.11
C ILE A 244 13.81 -3.44 3.55
N ALA A 245 13.85 -3.69 4.87
CA ALA A 245 13.82 -5.06 5.37
C ALA A 245 12.51 -5.77 5.01
N GLU A 246 12.59 -7.03 4.56
CA GLU A 246 11.46 -7.86 4.16
C GLU A 246 10.31 -7.85 5.17
N ARG A 247 10.62 -7.98 6.46
CA ARG A 247 9.62 -7.96 7.56
C ARG A 247 8.84 -6.64 7.69
N ARG A 248 9.29 -5.58 7.01
CA ARG A 248 8.63 -4.27 6.97
C ARG A 248 7.73 -4.10 5.74
N MET A 249 7.69 -5.10 4.89
CA MET A 249 6.84 -5.08 3.71
C MET A 249 5.61 -5.96 3.91
N THR A 250 4.48 -5.52 3.38
CA THR A 250 3.23 -6.29 3.33
C THR A 250 2.65 -6.20 1.93
N VAL A 251 2.23 -7.33 1.37
CA VAL A 251 1.48 -7.39 0.12
C VAL A 251 0.04 -7.78 0.41
N SER A 252 -0.91 -7.07 -0.19
CA SER A 252 -2.32 -7.44 -0.17
C SER A 252 -2.75 -8.02 -1.51
N THR A 253 -3.57 -9.07 -1.46
CA THR A 253 -4.18 -9.67 -2.65
C THR A 253 -5.68 -9.85 -2.47
N ALA A 254 -6.43 -9.66 -3.54
CA ALA A 254 -7.86 -9.98 -3.59
C ALA A 254 -8.15 -11.50 -3.51
N GLY A 255 -7.10 -12.34 -3.59
CA GLY A 255 -7.23 -13.79 -3.48
C GLY A 255 -7.00 -14.53 -4.79
N ILE A 256 -5.91 -14.24 -5.48
CA ILE A 256 -5.46 -15.01 -6.66
C ILE A 256 -4.83 -16.31 -6.16
N VAL A 257 -5.66 -17.32 -5.93
CA VAL A 257 -5.29 -18.57 -5.21
C VAL A 257 -4.03 -19.25 -5.75
N PRO A 258 -3.83 -19.47 -7.06
CA PRO A 258 -2.60 -20.09 -7.55
C PRO A 258 -1.34 -19.29 -7.16
N ARG A 259 -1.43 -17.97 -7.15
CA ARG A 259 -0.31 -17.08 -6.78
C ARG A 259 -0.07 -17.04 -5.25
N ILE A 260 -1.08 -17.27 -4.42
CA ILE A 260 -0.89 -17.46 -2.97
C ILE A 260 0.00 -18.68 -2.71
N HIS A 261 -0.27 -19.80 -3.39
CA HIS A 261 0.56 -21.00 -3.27
C HIS A 261 2.00 -20.78 -3.74
N GLU A 262 2.17 -20.16 -4.91
CA GLU A 262 3.48 -19.85 -5.48
C GLU A 262 4.28 -18.90 -4.57
N PHE A 263 3.62 -17.86 -4.05
CA PHE A 263 4.23 -16.88 -3.15
C PHE A 263 4.73 -17.50 -1.84
N GLY A 264 4.09 -18.56 -1.37
CA GLY A 264 4.56 -19.34 -0.22
C GLY A 264 5.98 -19.90 -0.38
N GLY A 265 6.42 -20.15 -1.61
CA GLY A 265 7.75 -20.68 -1.96
C GLY A 265 8.82 -19.60 -2.20
N GLU A 266 8.45 -18.31 -2.25
CA GLU A 266 9.40 -17.24 -2.55
C GLU A 266 10.44 -17.04 -1.44
N LYS A 267 11.69 -16.79 -1.83
CA LYS A 267 12.81 -16.57 -0.89
C LYS A 267 12.65 -15.25 -0.16
N ILE A 268 12.35 -14.18 -0.89
CA ILE A 268 12.03 -12.85 -0.33
C ILE A 268 10.52 -12.67 -0.45
N ARG A 269 9.87 -12.65 0.70
CA ARG A 269 8.42 -12.76 0.80
C ARG A 269 7.88 -11.76 1.83
N PRO A 270 7.37 -10.58 1.39
CA PRO A 270 6.59 -9.70 2.23
C PRO A 270 5.47 -10.43 3.00
N LYS A 271 5.05 -9.89 4.15
CA LYS A 271 3.90 -10.42 4.87
C LYS A 271 2.66 -10.44 3.97
N LEU A 272 1.86 -11.50 4.08
CA LEU A 272 0.65 -11.67 3.27
C LEU A 272 -0.56 -11.06 3.96
N ALA A 273 -1.28 -10.20 3.24
CA ALA A 273 -2.63 -9.76 3.56
C ALA A 273 -3.59 -10.27 2.48
N ILE A 274 -4.79 -10.71 2.88
CA ILE A 274 -5.83 -11.23 1.98
C ILE A 274 -7.09 -10.38 2.17
N SER A 275 -7.58 -9.79 1.09
CA SER A 275 -8.84 -9.05 1.05
C SER A 275 -10.02 -10.02 1.11
N LEU A 276 -10.57 -10.23 2.30
CA LEU A 276 -11.71 -11.11 2.54
C LEU A 276 -13.03 -10.43 2.16
N ASN A 277 -13.34 -9.31 2.80
CA ASN A 277 -14.42 -8.35 2.55
C ASN A 277 -15.85 -8.90 2.59
N ALA A 278 -16.04 -10.18 2.81
CA ALA A 278 -17.34 -10.83 2.94
C ALA A 278 -17.25 -12.09 3.79
N SER A 279 -18.36 -12.47 4.38
CA SER A 279 -18.47 -13.63 5.27
C SER A 279 -19.00 -14.89 4.56
N ASN A 280 -19.57 -14.74 3.36
CA ASN A 280 -20.09 -15.85 2.55
C ASN A 280 -19.93 -15.57 1.05
N ASP A 281 -20.06 -16.62 0.22
CA ASP A 281 -19.81 -16.55 -1.21
C ASP A 281 -20.78 -15.66 -1.99
N ALA A 282 -22.04 -15.62 -1.58
CA ALA A 282 -23.06 -14.78 -2.24
C ALA A 282 -22.67 -13.30 -2.10
N LEU A 283 -22.33 -12.89 -0.90
CA LEU A 283 -21.91 -11.53 -0.59
C LEU A 283 -20.56 -11.21 -1.25
N ARG A 284 -19.60 -12.12 -1.15
CA ARG A 284 -18.28 -11.91 -1.74
C ARG A 284 -18.34 -11.80 -3.26
N THR A 285 -19.16 -12.60 -3.92
CA THR A 285 -19.37 -12.55 -5.37
C THR A 285 -19.96 -11.21 -5.82
N ARG A 286 -20.89 -10.64 -5.00
CA ARG A 286 -21.45 -9.31 -5.24
C ARG A 286 -20.41 -8.20 -5.09
N LEU A 287 -19.57 -8.26 -4.05
CA LEU A 287 -18.60 -7.22 -3.73
C LEU A 287 -17.28 -7.37 -4.51
N MET A 288 -16.88 -8.58 -4.79
CA MET A 288 -15.64 -8.95 -5.45
C MET A 288 -15.92 -10.08 -6.46
N PRO A 289 -16.26 -9.77 -7.72
CA PRO A 289 -16.64 -10.75 -8.73
C PRO A 289 -15.59 -11.84 -8.99
N LEU A 290 -14.34 -11.61 -8.60
CA LEU A 290 -13.25 -12.58 -8.61
C LEU A 290 -13.60 -13.88 -7.86
N ASN A 291 -14.51 -13.82 -6.87
CA ASN A 291 -15.00 -14.96 -6.11
C ASN A 291 -15.64 -16.06 -6.95
N LYS A 292 -16.18 -15.71 -8.13
CA LYS A 292 -16.69 -16.70 -9.10
C LYS A 292 -15.60 -17.68 -9.58
N LYS A 293 -14.32 -17.24 -9.57
CA LYS A 293 -13.19 -18.08 -9.98
C LYS A 293 -12.54 -18.80 -8.80
N TRP A 294 -12.44 -18.13 -7.67
CA TRP A 294 -11.87 -18.67 -6.43
C TRP A 294 -12.79 -18.28 -5.28
N ASN A 295 -13.69 -19.21 -4.91
CA ASN A 295 -14.65 -19.04 -3.83
C ASN A 295 -13.98 -19.03 -2.45
N LEU A 296 -14.73 -18.71 -1.41
CA LEU A 296 -14.20 -18.62 -0.04
C LEU A 296 -13.58 -19.95 0.41
N GLU A 297 -14.20 -21.08 0.12
CA GLU A 297 -13.64 -22.40 0.47
C GLU A 297 -12.22 -22.56 -0.08
N THR A 298 -12.04 -22.31 -1.38
CA THR A 298 -10.75 -22.42 -2.06
C THR A 298 -9.73 -21.39 -1.51
N LEU A 299 -10.18 -20.17 -1.24
CA LEU A 299 -9.33 -19.10 -0.71
C LEU A 299 -8.85 -19.41 0.72
N ILE A 300 -9.76 -19.84 1.60
CA ILE A 300 -9.45 -20.19 2.98
C ILE A 300 -8.55 -21.43 3.04
N ALA A 301 -8.81 -22.42 2.16
CA ALA A 301 -7.92 -23.60 2.04
C ALA A 301 -6.49 -23.16 1.67
N ALA A 302 -6.32 -22.26 0.70
CA ALA A 302 -5.01 -21.73 0.32
C ALA A 302 -4.35 -20.95 1.46
N ALA A 303 -5.11 -20.16 2.21
CA ALA A 303 -4.62 -19.44 3.38
C ALA A 303 -4.17 -20.39 4.51
N ARG A 304 -4.91 -21.48 4.77
CA ARG A 304 -4.54 -22.51 5.75
C ARG A 304 -3.28 -23.27 5.36
N ALA A 305 -3.09 -23.52 4.07
CA ALA A 305 -1.92 -24.22 3.53
C ALA A 305 -0.68 -23.32 3.39
N TYR A 306 -0.84 -22.00 3.59
CA TYR A 306 0.26 -21.04 3.40
C TYR A 306 1.38 -21.25 4.45
N PRO A 307 2.66 -21.41 4.05
CA PRO A 307 3.77 -21.76 4.94
C PRO A 307 4.21 -20.58 5.78
N LEU A 308 3.54 -20.32 6.91
CA LEU A 308 3.88 -19.25 7.83
C LEU A 308 5.23 -19.50 8.53
N ARG A 309 6.09 -18.49 8.54
CA ARG A 309 7.34 -18.46 9.31
C ARG A 309 7.04 -18.33 10.81
N ALA A 310 8.05 -18.52 11.64
CA ALA A 310 7.92 -18.27 13.08
C ALA A 310 7.50 -16.80 13.31
N ARG A 311 6.46 -16.59 14.12
CA ARG A 311 5.86 -15.29 14.45
C ARG A 311 5.21 -14.54 13.25
N GLU A 312 5.03 -15.19 12.11
CA GLU A 312 4.28 -14.65 10.98
C GLU A 312 2.79 -14.96 11.13
N TRP A 313 1.93 -14.03 10.73
CA TRP A 313 0.49 -14.11 10.77
C TRP A 313 -0.07 -13.72 9.40
N ILE A 314 -1.10 -14.39 8.92
CA ILE A 314 -1.87 -13.88 7.80
C ILE A 314 -2.74 -12.73 8.29
N THR A 315 -2.78 -11.64 7.53
CA THR A 315 -3.72 -10.55 7.78
C THR A 315 -4.90 -10.69 6.84
N PHE A 316 -6.13 -10.68 7.38
CA PHE A 316 -7.33 -10.53 6.56
C PHE A 316 -7.79 -9.09 6.61
N GLU A 317 -7.92 -8.46 5.45
CA GLU A 317 -8.50 -7.13 5.31
C GLU A 317 -10.00 -7.26 5.09
N TYR A 318 -10.80 -6.53 5.86
CA TYR A 318 -12.25 -6.54 5.78
C TYR A 318 -12.78 -5.12 5.75
N VAL A 319 -13.22 -4.67 4.57
CA VAL A 319 -13.86 -3.36 4.40
C VAL A 319 -15.32 -3.48 4.82
N LEU A 320 -15.68 -2.79 5.89
CA LEU A 320 -17.03 -2.73 6.41
C LEU A 320 -17.86 -1.72 5.60
N LEU A 321 -18.99 -2.18 5.07
CA LEU A 321 -19.95 -1.45 4.25
C LEU A 321 -21.28 -1.38 4.98
N GLY A 322 -21.74 -0.17 5.28
CA GLY A 322 -22.95 0.06 6.09
C GLY A 322 -24.17 -0.63 5.54
N GLY A 323 -24.81 -1.49 6.33
CA GLY A 323 -26.01 -2.25 5.98
C GLY A 323 -25.79 -3.35 4.94
N VAL A 324 -24.54 -3.73 4.63
CA VAL A 324 -24.24 -4.72 3.58
C VAL A 324 -23.49 -5.93 4.14
N ASN A 325 -22.37 -5.72 4.83
CA ASN A 325 -21.51 -6.78 5.34
C ASN A 325 -21.05 -6.52 6.78
N ASP A 326 -21.68 -5.58 7.48
CA ASP A 326 -21.31 -5.08 8.80
C ASP A 326 -22.23 -5.61 9.93
N ALA A 327 -23.13 -6.56 9.62
CA ALA A 327 -24.02 -7.14 10.61
C ALA A 327 -23.28 -8.10 11.58
N PRO A 328 -23.76 -8.27 12.82
CA PRO A 328 -23.19 -9.22 13.79
C PRO A 328 -23.11 -10.66 13.28
N GLU A 329 -24.08 -11.07 12.44
CA GLU A 329 -24.10 -12.37 11.77
C GLU A 329 -22.89 -12.54 10.86
N ASN A 330 -22.53 -11.50 10.08
CA ASN A 330 -21.34 -11.52 9.24
C ASN A 330 -20.05 -11.67 10.07
N ALA A 331 -19.98 -11.02 11.24
CA ALA A 331 -18.84 -11.18 12.14
C ALA A 331 -18.69 -12.61 12.66
N ARG A 332 -19.81 -13.26 13.02
CA ARG A 332 -19.84 -14.66 13.47
C ARG A 332 -19.44 -15.63 12.34
N GLU A 333 -19.95 -15.40 11.12
CA GLU A 333 -19.55 -16.16 9.92
C GLU A 333 -18.05 -16.02 9.63
N VAL A 334 -17.51 -14.80 9.72
CA VAL A 334 -16.05 -14.57 9.57
C VAL A 334 -15.25 -15.27 10.66
N ALA A 335 -15.74 -15.24 11.91
CA ALA A 335 -15.09 -15.93 13.03
C ALA A 335 -15.01 -17.45 12.77
N GLU A 336 -16.07 -18.06 12.26
CA GLU A 336 -16.07 -19.49 11.94
C GLU A 336 -15.16 -19.82 10.74
N LEU A 337 -15.14 -18.99 9.67
CA LEU A 337 -14.24 -19.16 8.53
C LEU A 337 -12.75 -19.16 8.94
N LEU A 338 -12.38 -18.28 9.90
CA LEU A 338 -11.00 -18.05 10.32
C LEU A 338 -10.58 -18.85 11.56
N LYS A 339 -11.50 -19.65 12.10
CA LYS A 339 -11.26 -20.47 13.29
C LYS A 339 -9.98 -21.32 13.15
N GLU A 340 -9.23 -21.39 14.23
CA GLU A 340 -7.95 -22.14 14.32
C GLU A 340 -6.84 -21.69 13.36
N MET A 341 -7.03 -20.57 12.67
CA MET A 341 -5.98 -19.99 11.83
C MET A 341 -5.09 -19.03 12.62
N ARG A 342 -3.78 -19.08 12.37
CA ARG A 342 -2.86 -18.06 12.87
C ARG A 342 -2.98 -16.78 12.02
N CYS A 343 -4.01 -16.01 12.29
CA CYS A 343 -4.36 -14.82 11.53
C CYS A 343 -4.80 -13.66 12.42
N LYS A 344 -4.89 -12.48 11.84
CA LYS A 344 -5.50 -11.28 12.39
C LYS A 344 -6.42 -10.65 11.35
N VAL A 345 -7.40 -9.87 11.78
CA VAL A 345 -8.32 -9.15 10.91
C VAL A 345 -8.11 -7.65 11.07
N ASN A 346 -7.91 -6.95 9.96
CA ASN A 346 -7.95 -5.49 9.91
C ASN A 346 -9.34 -5.08 9.40
N LEU A 347 -10.09 -4.39 10.23
CA LEU A 347 -11.38 -3.80 9.90
C LEU A 347 -11.16 -2.38 9.35
N ILE A 348 -11.69 -2.13 8.17
CA ILE A 348 -11.57 -0.86 7.48
C ILE A 348 -12.98 -0.33 7.26
N ALA A 349 -13.39 0.70 7.99
CA ALA A 349 -14.64 1.38 7.65
C ALA A 349 -14.50 2.00 6.25
N LEU A 350 -15.53 1.83 5.41
CA LEU A 350 -15.50 2.34 4.05
C LEU A 350 -15.17 3.83 4.03
N ASN A 351 -14.21 4.19 3.20
CA ASN A 351 -13.93 5.58 2.86
C ASN A 351 -14.73 5.91 1.60
N PRO A 352 -15.81 6.71 1.69
CA PRO A 352 -16.66 6.99 0.55
C PRO A 352 -15.91 7.79 -0.52
N GLY A 353 -16.38 7.65 -1.76
CA GLY A 353 -15.82 8.38 -2.88
C GLY A 353 -16.83 8.49 -4.02
N PRO A 354 -16.63 9.40 -4.97
CA PRO A 354 -17.57 9.62 -6.07
C PRO A 354 -17.69 8.36 -6.96
N GLY A 355 -18.93 7.89 -7.15
CA GLY A 355 -19.24 6.69 -7.93
C GLY A 355 -19.24 5.39 -7.13
N ILE A 356 -19.07 5.44 -5.82
CA ILE A 356 -19.27 4.31 -4.90
C ILE A 356 -20.66 4.44 -4.25
N GLU A 357 -21.50 3.44 -4.45
CA GLU A 357 -22.90 3.44 -3.95
C GLU A 357 -23.03 3.01 -2.47
N PHE A 358 -21.96 2.48 -1.88
CA PHE A 358 -21.96 2.01 -0.50
C PHE A 358 -21.74 3.15 0.50
N THR A 359 -22.25 2.96 1.71
CA THR A 359 -22.12 3.91 2.82
C THR A 359 -21.12 3.44 3.86
N THR A 360 -20.58 4.38 4.62
CA THR A 360 -19.72 4.08 5.78
C THR A 360 -20.57 3.47 6.89
N PRO A 361 -20.13 2.39 7.56
CA PRO A 361 -20.86 1.80 8.70
C PRO A 361 -20.90 2.76 9.89
N GLY A 362 -21.93 2.62 10.73
CA GLY A 362 -21.96 3.30 12.03
C GLY A 362 -20.85 2.77 12.96
N VAL A 363 -20.38 3.66 13.85
CA VAL A 363 -19.30 3.33 14.80
C VAL A 363 -19.64 2.12 15.65
N GLU A 364 -20.88 2.05 16.14
CA GLU A 364 -21.40 0.93 16.96
C GLU A 364 -21.25 -0.41 16.24
N ARG A 365 -21.56 -0.47 14.94
CA ARG A 365 -21.41 -1.67 14.11
C ARG A 365 -19.96 -2.10 13.97
N VAL A 366 -19.05 -1.14 13.79
CA VAL A 366 -17.61 -1.43 13.70
C VAL A 366 -17.09 -2.02 15.01
N VAL A 367 -17.51 -1.45 16.15
CA VAL A 367 -17.11 -1.91 17.48
C VAL A 367 -17.71 -3.28 17.79
N GLU A 368 -18.99 -3.48 17.49
CA GLU A 368 -19.68 -4.76 17.68
C GLU A 368 -19.03 -5.87 16.86
N PHE A 369 -18.72 -5.60 15.57
CA PHE A 369 -18.03 -6.55 14.69
C PHE A 369 -16.64 -6.92 15.24
N GLN A 370 -15.87 -5.92 15.70
CA GLN A 370 -14.56 -6.14 16.32
C GLN A 370 -14.67 -7.00 17.58
N THR A 371 -15.65 -6.71 18.44
CA THR A 371 -15.87 -7.42 19.70
C THR A 371 -16.16 -8.89 19.46
N ILE A 372 -17.07 -9.21 18.53
CA ILE A 372 -17.42 -10.60 18.17
C ILE A 372 -16.18 -11.38 17.70
N LEU A 373 -15.35 -10.78 16.84
CA LEU A 373 -14.11 -11.45 16.39
C LEU A 373 -13.14 -11.70 17.54
N ARG A 374 -12.98 -10.74 18.44
CA ARG A 374 -12.09 -10.85 19.61
C ARG A 374 -12.59 -11.88 20.62
N GLU A 375 -13.88 -11.93 20.89
CA GLU A 375 -14.49 -12.95 21.74
C GLU A 375 -14.31 -14.36 21.16
N ALA A 376 -14.29 -14.49 19.83
CA ALA A 376 -13.94 -15.72 19.14
C ALA A 376 -12.42 -16.04 19.13
N GLY A 377 -11.59 -15.24 19.80
CA GLY A 377 -10.13 -15.43 19.89
C GLY A 377 -9.35 -14.96 18.66
N ILE A 378 -9.97 -14.19 17.76
CA ILE A 378 -9.30 -13.65 16.56
C ILE A 378 -8.89 -12.20 16.83
N PRO A 379 -7.59 -11.86 16.81
CA PRO A 379 -7.14 -10.48 16.92
C PRO A 379 -7.72 -9.62 15.80
N ALA A 380 -8.51 -8.61 16.15
CA ALA A 380 -9.16 -7.72 15.21
C ALA A 380 -8.82 -6.26 15.54
N PHE A 381 -8.41 -5.50 14.51
CA PHE A 381 -7.94 -4.13 14.62
C PHE A 381 -8.74 -3.23 13.68
N VAL A 382 -9.22 -2.10 14.18
CA VAL A 382 -9.87 -1.07 13.34
C VAL A 382 -8.79 -0.15 12.79
N ARG A 383 -8.69 -0.08 11.47
CA ARG A 383 -7.71 0.77 10.78
C ARG A 383 -8.14 2.22 10.79
N ARG A 384 -7.26 3.08 11.28
CA ARG A 384 -7.47 4.52 11.24
C ARG A 384 -7.29 5.03 9.80
N PRO A 385 -8.31 5.69 9.22
CA PRO A 385 -8.17 6.28 7.90
C PRO A 385 -7.14 7.41 7.91
N ARG A 386 -6.26 7.46 6.91
CA ARG A 386 -5.26 8.50 6.71
C ARG A 386 -5.53 9.25 5.42
N GLY A 387 -5.31 10.58 5.43
CA GLY A 387 -5.42 11.42 4.25
C GLY A 387 -6.82 11.38 3.58
N ARG A 388 -7.91 11.31 4.36
CA ARG A 388 -9.28 11.29 3.80
C ARG A 388 -9.62 12.56 3.04
N ASP A 389 -9.18 13.70 3.53
CA ASP A 389 -9.35 15.03 2.97
C ASP A 389 -8.69 15.20 1.59
N ILE A 390 -7.72 14.36 1.28
CA ILE A 390 -7.01 14.33 0.00
C ILE A 390 -7.25 13.05 -0.80
N TYR A 391 -8.26 12.25 -0.48
CA TYR A 391 -8.55 10.96 -1.11
C TYR A 391 -7.35 10.00 -1.14
N ALA A 392 -6.59 9.94 -0.05
CA ALA A 392 -5.43 9.05 0.09
C ALA A 392 -5.72 7.76 0.85
N ALA A 393 -6.92 7.61 1.42
CA ALA A 393 -7.28 6.42 2.18
C ALA A 393 -7.49 5.19 1.28
N CYS A 394 -7.45 3.99 1.90
CA CYS A 394 -7.64 2.72 1.18
C CYS A 394 -8.93 2.73 0.35
N GLY A 395 -8.83 2.29 -0.91
CA GLY A 395 -9.94 2.27 -1.88
C GLY A 395 -10.23 3.60 -2.57
N GLN A 396 -9.58 4.71 -2.20
CA GLN A 396 -9.86 6.05 -2.74
C GLN A 396 -8.93 6.51 -3.87
N LEU A 397 -7.87 5.78 -4.21
CA LEU A 397 -6.92 6.18 -5.25
C LEU A 397 -7.56 6.14 -6.64
N LYS A 398 -7.57 7.29 -7.35
CA LYS A 398 -8.35 7.48 -8.59
C LYS A 398 -7.63 8.29 -9.68
N ARG A 399 -6.36 8.61 -9.61
CA ARG A 399 -5.68 9.50 -10.59
C ARG A 399 -6.40 10.87 -10.70
N THR A 400 -6.65 11.54 -9.60
CA THR A 400 -7.43 12.79 -9.53
C THR A 400 -6.66 14.00 -10.12
N VAL A 401 -6.44 14.04 -11.43
CA VAL A 401 -6.07 15.29 -12.14
C VAL A 401 -7.32 16.11 -12.52
N GLU A 402 -8.48 15.47 -12.61
CA GLU A 402 -9.68 16.06 -13.25
C GLU A 402 -10.61 16.85 -12.31
N ILE A 403 -10.42 16.81 -10.99
CA ILE A 403 -11.35 17.49 -10.06
C ILE A 403 -10.96 18.94 -9.77
N ALA A 404 -9.73 19.34 -10.05
CA ALA A 404 -9.24 20.70 -9.77
C ALA A 404 -9.70 21.77 -10.82
N THR A 405 -10.34 21.37 -11.91
CA THR A 405 -10.73 22.29 -13.01
C THR A 405 -12.22 22.45 -13.25
N ALA A 406 -13.09 21.83 -12.45
CA ALA A 406 -14.51 22.07 -12.51
C ALA A 406 -14.88 23.28 -11.64
N PRO A 407 -15.35 24.42 -12.18
CA PRO A 407 -15.87 25.51 -11.36
C PRO A 407 -17.11 25.00 -10.63
N VAL A 408 -17.14 25.23 -9.32
CA VAL A 408 -18.34 25.07 -8.49
C VAL A 408 -19.41 25.95 -9.10
N ARG A 409 -20.46 25.37 -9.66
CA ARG A 409 -21.68 26.05 -10.05
C ARG A 409 -22.68 26.00 -8.90
#